data_0ce74db0a0490bff5b6d0dd37b16d10e
#
_entry.id   0ce74db0a0490bff5b6d0dd37b16d10e
#
_cell.length_a   1.000
_cell.length_b   1.000
_cell.length_c   1.000
_cell.angle_alpha   90.00
_cell.angle_beta   90.00
_cell.angle_gamma   90.00
#
_symmetry.space_group_name_H-M   'P 1'
#
loop_
_entity.id
_entity.type
_entity.pdbx_description
1 polymer ?
#
loop_
_entity_poly.entity_id
_entity_poly.type
_entity_poly.pdbx_seq_one_letter_code
_entity_poly.pdbx_strand_id
1 'polypeptide(L)'
;MSMIQVQEALDKILSQIQFKGVEKIPLDQALGRVLAEDVVSRVNNPPLDNSAMDGYALIAQDIQSATPENPVKLEVVEEIAARYPAKGTLKPGQTMRIMTGAP
;
A
#
# COMPACT_ATOMS: atom_id res chain seq x y z
N MET A 1 40.17 6.41 37.97
CA MET A 1 38.95 6.91 37.30
C MET A 1 38.14 5.69 36.82
N SER A 2 36.95 5.51 37.31
CA SER A 2 36.08 4.44 36.83
C SER A 2 35.46 4.91 35.51
N MET A 3 35.53 4.09 34.47
CA MET A 3 34.87 4.37 33.20
C MET A 3 33.36 4.22 33.39
N ILE A 4 32.59 5.20 32.90
CA ILE A 4 31.13 5.14 32.89
C ILE A 4 30.66 4.14 31.83
N GLN A 5 29.60 3.39 32.11
CA GLN A 5 28.99 2.49 31.15
C GLN A 5 28.22 3.30 30.06
N VAL A 6 28.15 2.77 28.82
CA VAL A 6 27.52 3.46 27.69
C VAL A 6 26.07 3.84 27.98
N GLN A 7 25.29 2.91 28.54
CA GLN A 7 23.89 3.18 28.88
C GLN A 7 23.76 4.28 29.95
N GLU A 8 24.59 4.26 30.99
CA GLU A 8 24.59 5.29 32.02
C GLU A 8 24.96 6.67 31.46
N ALA A 9 25.91 6.71 30.52
CA ALA A 9 26.25 7.96 29.82
C ALA A 9 25.12 8.50 29.00
N LEU A 10 24.42 7.61 28.23
CA LEU A 10 23.26 7.96 27.41
C LEU A 10 22.13 8.50 28.28
N ASP A 11 21.78 7.81 29.36
CA ASP A 11 20.72 8.22 30.28
C ASP A 11 21.01 9.59 30.91
N LYS A 12 22.27 9.83 31.27
CA LYS A 12 22.71 11.16 31.79
C LYS A 12 22.54 12.26 30.74
N ILE A 13 22.91 12.00 29.47
CA ILE A 13 22.76 12.97 28.38
C ILE A 13 21.26 13.26 28.15
N LEU A 14 20.45 12.22 28.00
CA LEU A 14 19.02 12.37 27.72
C LEU A 14 18.28 13.08 28.86
N SER A 15 18.65 12.83 30.11
CA SER A 15 18.06 13.50 31.28
C SER A 15 18.30 15.01 31.32
N GLN A 16 19.33 15.51 30.64
CA GLN A 16 19.62 16.94 30.56
C GLN A 16 18.94 17.64 29.39
N ILE A 17 18.33 16.88 28.45
CA ILE A 17 17.65 17.45 27.31
C ILE A 17 16.25 17.90 27.75
N GLN A 18 15.99 19.18 27.60
CA GLN A 18 14.66 19.75 27.86
C GLN A 18 13.87 19.90 26.55
N PHE A 19 12.59 19.56 26.60
CA PHE A 19 11.66 19.83 25.51
C PHE A 19 11.52 21.34 25.31
N LYS A 20 11.81 21.82 24.10
CA LYS A 20 11.83 23.26 23.77
C LYS A 20 10.48 23.78 23.22
N GLY A 21 9.46 22.94 23.21
CA GLY A 21 8.14 23.30 22.67
C GLY A 21 7.96 22.92 21.21
N VAL A 22 6.82 23.28 20.66
CA VAL A 22 6.38 22.95 19.29
C VAL A 22 6.14 24.25 18.53
N GLU A 23 6.52 24.27 17.27
CA GLU A 23 6.26 25.39 16.36
C GLU A 23 5.68 24.87 15.03
N LYS A 24 4.90 25.71 14.36
CA LYS A 24 4.45 25.44 12.99
C LYS A 24 5.39 26.13 12.01
N ILE A 25 5.91 25.37 11.07
CA ILE A 25 6.82 25.88 10.05
C ILE A 25 6.32 25.49 8.64
N PRO A 26 6.68 26.22 7.60
CA PRO A 26 6.44 25.83 6.22
C PRO A 26 7.09 24.48 5.90
N LEU A 27 6.47 23.70 4.99
CA LEU A 27 6.94 22.35 4.65
C LEU A 27 8.34 22.35 4.05
N ASP A 28 8.69 23.35 3.27
CA ASP A 28 10.01 23.55 2.67
C ASP A 28 11.13 23.79 3.70
N GLN A 29 10.76 24.18 4.93
CA GLN A 29 11.69 24.36 6.05
C GLN A 29 11.71 23.17 7.02
N ALA A 30 10.95 22.11 6.73
CA ALA A 30 10.79 20.97 7.63
C ALA A 30 11.97 19.97 7.58
N LEU A 31 12.85 20.05 6.58
CA LEU A 31 13.99 19.15 6.48
C LEU A 31 14.90 19.25 7.70
N GLY A 32 15.21 18.12 8.34
CA GLY A 32 16.02 18.04 9.54
C GLY A 32 15.29 18.40 10.85
N ARG A 33 13.98 18.64 10.81
CA ARG A 33 13.15 18.88 11.99
C ARG A 33 12.51 17.59 12.47
N VAL A 34 12.17 17.55 13.75
CA VAL A 34 11.50 16.41 14.39
C VAL A 34 10.00 16.71 14.46
N LEU A 35 9.16 15.75 14.03
CA LEU A 35 7.71 15.85 14.14
C LEU A 35 7.29 15.95 15.62
N ALA A 36 6.38 16.86 15.91
CA ALA A 36 5.82 17.06 17.23
C ALA A 36 4.61 16.15 17.51
N GLU A 37 4.00 15.65 16.46
CA GLU A 37 2.86 14.72 16.51
C GLU A 37 2.93 13.75 15.32
N ASP A 38 2.28 12.60 15.45
CA ASP A 38 2.19 11.62 14.37
C ASP A 38 1.40 12.18 13.19
N VAL A 39 1.92 11.95 11.97
CA VAL A 39 1.21 12.27 10.73
C VAL A 39 0.44 11.06 10.27
N VAL A 40 -0.88 11.13 10.38
CA VAL A 40 -1.78 10.05 9.97
C VAL A 40 -2.42 10.41 8.63
N SER A 41 -2.31 9.52 7.64
CA SER A 41 -3.00 9.70 6.35
C SER A 41 -4.51 9.67 6.54
N ARG A 42 -5.21 10.59 5.86
CA ARG A 42 -6.68 10.65 5.84
C ARG A 42 -7.29 9.79 4.73
N VAL A 43 -6.47 9.21 3.88
CA VAL A 43 -6.88 8.36 2.77
C VAL A 43 -6.02 7.09 2.76
N ASN A 44 -6.60 6.00 2.29
CA ASN A 44 -5.84 4.78 2.03
C ASN A 44 -4.91 4.97 0.82
N ASN A 45 -3.81 4.25 0.78
CA ASN A 45 -2.93 4.18 -0.39
C ASN A 45 -2.56 2.71 -0.65
N PRO A 46 -3.10 2.10 -1.67
CA PRO A 46 -4.02 2.64 -2.68
C PRO A 46 -5.42 2.96 -2.08
N PRO A 47 -6.19 3.88 -2.71
CA PRO A 47 -7.52 4.26 -2.22
C PRO A 47 -8.59 3.20 -2.44
N LEU A 48 -8.36 2.28 -3.37
CA LEU A 48 -9.21 1.14 -3.72
C LEU A 48 -8.33 -0.09 -3.89
N ASP A 49 -8.91 -1.27 -3.77
CA ASP A 49 -8.26 -2.50 -4.20
C ASP A 49 -7.95 -2.41 -5.69
N ASN A 50 -6.73 -2.74 -6.06
CA ASN A 50 -6.28 -2.68 -7.45
C ASN A 50 -5.45 -3.91 -7.81
N SER A 51 -5.38 -4.20 -9.10
CA SER A 51 -4.55 -5.28 -9.60
C SER A 51 -3.07 -4.94 -9.45
N ALA A 52 -2.32 -5.83 -8.82
CA ALA A 52 -0.88 -5.72 -8.69
C ALA A 52 -0.13 -6.12 -9.98
N MET A 53 -0.80 -6.83 -10.91
CA MET A 53 -0.19 -7.38 -12.12
C MET A 53 -1.18 -7.33 -13.30
N ASP A 54 -0.64 -7.38 -14.51
CA ASP A 54 -1.43 -7.65 -15.72
C ASP A 54 -1.93 -9.09 -15.68
N GLY A 55 -3.19 -9.31 -16.04
CA GLY A 55 -3.79 -10.62 -15.97
C GLY A 55 -5.27 -10.64 -16.35
N TYR A 56 -6.02 -11.51 -15.69
CA TYR A 56 -7.45 -11.69 -15.94
C TYR A 56 -8.22 -11.73 -14.62
N ALA A 57 -9.24 -10.90 -14.49
CA ALA A 57 -10.24 -10.99 -13.45
C ALA A 57 -11.28 -12.05 -13.85
N LEU A 58 -11.54 -13.01 -12.98
CA LEU A 58 -12.44 -14.13 -13.25
C LEU A 58 -13.16 -14.61 -11.98
N ILE A 59 -14.19 -15.40 -12.14
CA ILE A 59 -14.86 -16.06 -11.02
C ILE A 59 -14.12 -17.35 -10.71
N ALA A 60 -13.60 -17.47 -9.48
CA ALA A 60 -12.75 -18.60 -9.07
C ALA A 60 -13.41 -19.97 -9.31
N GLN A 61 -14.72 -20.07 -9.15
CA GLN A 61 -15.48 -21.30 -9.39
C GLN A 61 -15.38 -21.78 -10.82
N ASP A 62 -15.27 -20.87 -11.80
CA ASP A 62 -15.25 -21.20 -13.21
C ASP A 62 -13.99 -21.98 -13.62
N ILE A 63 -12.91 -21.86 -12.85
CA ILE A 63 -11.63 -22.49 -13.15
C ILE A 63 -11.23 -23.61 -12.17
N GLN A 64 -12.09 -23.95 -11.21
CA GLN A 64 -11.77 -24.98 -10.19
C GLN A 64 -11.40 -26.34 -10.77
N SER A 65 -11.99 -26.72 -11.91
CA SER A 65 -11.73 -27.98 -12.61
C SER A 65 -10.68 -27.90 -13.71
N ALA A 66 -10.07 -26.72 -13.90
CA ALA A 66 -9.08 -26.53 -14.95
C ALA A 66 -7.78 -27.24 -14.63
N THR A 67 -7.25 -27.98 -15.60
CA THR A 67 -5.91 -28.60 -15.56
C THR A 67 -5.20 -28.31 -16.89
N PRO A 68 -3.87 -28.51 -16.96
CA PRO A 68 -3.15 -28.39 -18.24
C PRO A 68 -3.71 -29.30 -19.35
N GLU A 69 -4.22 -30.49 -18.97
CA GLU A 69 -4.79 -31.48 -19.88
C GLU A 69 -6.26 -31.18 -20.22
N ASN A 70 -6.95 -30.45 -19.34
CA ASN A 70 -8.36 -30.08 -19.51
C ASN A 70 -8.57 -28.60 -19.19
N PRO A 71 -8.12 -27.68 -20.04
CA PRO A 71 -8.25 -26.25 -19.80
C PRO A 71 -9.70 -25.79 -19.95
N VAL A 72 -10.11 -24.85 -19.09
CA VAL A 72 -11.40 -24.16 -19.20
C VAL A 72 -11.22 -22.92 -20.09
N LYS A 73 -12.17 -22.71 -21.01
CA LYS A 73 -12.23 -21.51 -21.86
C LYS A 73 -13.22 -20.52 -21.27
N LEU A 74 -12.77 -19.27 -21.09
CA LEU A 74 -13.61 -18.17 -20.64
C LEU A 74 -13.70 -17.11 -21.75
N GLU A 75 -14.86 -16.47 -21.86
CA GLU A 75 -15.09 -15.36 -22.79
C GLU A 75 -14.50 -14.07 -22.22
N VAL A 76 -13.60 -13.40 -22.95
CA VAL A 76 -13.07 -12.09 -22.59
C VAL A 76 -14.08 -11.02 -22.98
N VAL A 77 -14.76 -10.42 -22.01
CA VAL A 77 -15.85 -9.48 -22.24
C VAL A 77 -15.44 -8.01 -22.15
N GLU A 78 -14.32 -7.71 -21.49
CA GLU A 78 -13.82 -6.34 -21.32
C GLU A 78 -12.30 -6.34 -21.10
N GLU A 79 -11.65 -5.20 -21.38
CA GLU A 79 -10.29 -4.89 -20.95
C GLU A 79 -10.32 -3.68 -20.03
N ILE A 80 -9.78 -3.85 -18.80
CA ILE A 80 -9.77 -2.84 -17.75
C ILE A 80 -8.37 -2.23 -17.70
N ALA A 81 -8.24 -1.01 -18.20
CA ALA A 81 -6.98 -0.26 -18.16
C ALA A 81 -6.70 0.30 -16.76
N ALA A 82 -5.41 0.58 -16.47
CA ALA A 82 -4.99 1.21 -15.24
C ALA A 82 -5.81 2.47 -14.91
N ARG A 83 -6.25 2.61 -13.67
CA ARG A 83 -7.06 3.73 -13.14
C ARG A 83 -8.52 3.76 -13.59
N TYR A 84 -8.97 2.87 -14.45
CA TYR A 84 -10.36 2.83 -14.90
C TYR A 84 -11.08 1.64 -14.26
N PRO A 85 -12.26 1.84 -13.66
CA PRO A 85 -13.08 0.72 -13.17
C PRO A 85 -13.70 -0.04 -14.32
N ALA A 86 -14.03 -1.32 -14.08
CA ALA A 86 -14.84 -2.10 -15.00
C ALA A 86 -16.21 -1.43 -15.25
N LYS A 87 -16.71 -1.52 -16.46
CA LYS A 87 -18.04 -0.99 -16.82
C LYS A 87 -19.15 -1.96 -16.48
N GLY A 88 -18.82 -3.25 -16.40
CA GLY A 88 -19.78 -4.32 -16.15
C GLY A 88 -19.40 -5.20 -14.97
N THR A 89 -20.23 -6.22 -14.74
CA THR A 89 -20.00 -7.26 -13.73
C THR A 89 -19.79 -8.59 -14.43
N LEU A 90 -18.81 -9.37 -13.99
CA LEU A 90 -18.55 -10.72 -14.50
C LEU A 90 -19.73 -11.66 -14.23
N LYS A 91 -20.05 -12.47 -15.23
CA LYS A 91 -20.97 -13.60 -15.12
C LYS A 91 -20.20 -14.91 -15.24
N PRO A 92 -20.75 -16.04 -14.78
CA PRO A 92 -20.13 -17.34 -14.98
C PRO A 92 -19.71 -17.58 -16.44
N GLY A 93 -18.54 -18.13 -16.66
CA GLY A 93 -17.97 -18.35 -18.00
C GLY A 93 -17.29 -17.14 -18.63
N GLN A 94 -17.25 -15.99 -17.94
CA GLN A 94 -16.64 -14.76 -18.44
C GLN A 94 -15.37 -14.39 -17.69
N THR A 95 -14.53 -13.61 -18.36
CA THR A 95 -13.33 -13.01 -17.78
C THR A 95 -13.13 -11.59 -18.33
N MET A 96 -12.44 -10.75 -17.61
CA MET A 96 -11.98 -9.43 -18.06
C MET A 96 -10.47 -9.38 -18.03
N ARG A 97 -9.85 -8.91 -19.08
CA ARG A 97 -8.41 -8.61 -19.06
C ARG A 97 -8.20 -7.39 -18.17
N ILE A 98 -7.27 -7.49 -17.21
CA ILE A 98 -7.02 -6.43 -16.24
C ILE A 98 -5.55 -6.04 -16.27
N MET A 99 -5.26 -4.74 -16.24
CA MET A 99 -3.92 -4.19 -16.23
C MET A 99 -3.50 -3.77 -14.83
N THR A 100 -2.22 -3.79 -14.57
CA THR A 100 -1.62 -3.29 -13.31
C THR A 100 -2.16 -1.90 -12.97
N GLY A 101 -2.63 -1.74 -11.74
CA GLY A 101 -3.20 -0.47 -11.25
C GLY A 101 -4.66 -0.21 -11.66
N ALA A 102 -5.35 -1.19 -12.27
CA ALA A 102 -6.80 -1.16 -12.45
C ALA A 102 -7.51 -1.56 -11.15
N PRO A 103 -8.58 -0.86 -10.72
CA PRO A 103 -9.38 -1.20 -9.55
C PRO A 103 -10.28 -2.41 -9.79
#